data_e48bad50d851d6124b101f57a1ffee28
#
_entry.id   e48bad50d851d6124b101f57a1ffee28
#
_cell.length_a   1.000
_cell.length_b   1.000
_cell.length_c   1.000
_cell.angle_alpha   90.00
_cell.angle_beta   90.00
_cell.angle_gamma   90.00
#
_symmetry.space_group_name_H-M   'P 1'
#
loop_
_entity.id
_entity.type
_entity.pdbx_description
1 polymer ?
#
loop_
_entity_poly.entity_id
_entity_poly.type
_entity_poly.pdbx_seq_one_letter_code
_entity_poly.pdbx_strand_id
1 'polypeptide(L)'
;FKERVNYFGVTSWNERLNTPLDYCNLYEKRFLPKAEKNLAEEGTIIWIEEPTGNYAAQGAERLTDGLYGGTSFTESWVGWEGKSASFIIDLGKEADIHTIETDFLHQLGQWVFLPKKVSYSTSADNEQYTTFGTTEIAEDRSIEVKFSQARSDKPEGIKARYVKVDVDGINICPPWHPGVGNKAWFFMDEVRVF
;
A
#
# COMPACT_ATOMS: atom_id res chain seq x y z
N PHE A 1 -24.19 1.64 13.29
CA PHE A 1 -23.47 0.84 12.29
C PHE A 1 -24.07 0.97 10.91
N LYS A 2 -25.37 0.63 10.71
CA LYS A 2 -26.08 0.78 9.43
C LYS A 2 -26.00 2.20 8.87
N GLU A 3 -26.09 3.21 9.71
CA GLU A 3 -25.99 4.62 9.30
C GLU A 3 -24.60 4.95 8.76
N ARG A 4 -23.52 4.46 9.41
CA ARG A 4 -22.15 4.65 8.94
C ARG A 4 -21.90 3.93 7.60
N VAL A 5 -22.35 2.69 7.48
CA VAL A 5 -22.20 1.90 6.25
C VAL A 5 -22.93 2.59 5.09
N ASN A 6 -24.13 3.13 5.31
CA ASN A 6 -24.87 3.87 4.29
C ASN A 6 -24.19 5.21 3.91
N TYR A 7 -23.55 5.88 4.87
CA TYR A 7 -22.81 7.12 4.61
C TYR A 7 -21.66 6.92 3.60
N PHE A 8 -21.02 5.76 3.63
CA PHE A 8 -19.94 5.41 2.69
C PHE A 8 -20.43 4.65 1.43
N GLY A 9 -21.72 4.63 1.16
CA GLY A 9 -22.28 4.07 -0.05
C GLY A 9 -22.26 2.53 -0.13
N VAL A 10 -21.99 1.84 0.97
CA VAL A 10 -22.08 0.38 1.03
C VAL A 10 -23.55 -0.04 1.00
N THR A 11 -24.03 -0.46 -0.15
CA THR A 11 -25.45 -0.80 -0.37
C THR A 11 -25.73 -2.30 -0.31
N SER A 12 -24.70 -3.14 -0.27
CA SER A 12 -24.85 -4.61 -0.20
C SER A 12 -23.88 -5.22 0.80
N TRP A 13 -24.29 -6.33 1.39
CA TRP A 13 -23.48 -7.13 2.29
C TRP A 13 -22.83 -8.27 1.54
N ASN A 14 -21.54 -8.50 1.75
CA ASN A 14 -20.92 -9.72 1.30
C ASN A 14 -21.24 -10.85 2.30
N GLU A 15 -22.11 -11.76 1.92
CA GLU A 15 -22.52 -12.89 2.75
C GLU A 15 -21.37 -13.83 3.17
N ARG A 16 -20.19 -13.68 2.55
CA ARG A 16 -18.98 -14.41 2.92
C ARG A 16 -18.25 -13.83 4.14
N LEU A 17 -18.57 -12.63 4.55
CA LEU A 17 -18.14 -12.09 5.84
C LEU A 17 -19.15 -12.59 6.89
N ASN A 18 -18.69 -13.41 7.79
CA ASN A 18 -19.52 -14.22 8.68
C ASN A 18 -20.39 -13.40 9.65
N THR A 19 -20.05 -12.15 9.93
CA THR A 19 -20.83 -11.32 10.85
C THR A 19 -20.74 -9.83 10.50
N PRO A 20 -21.76 -9.00 10.87
CA PRO A 20 -21.67 -7.55 10.81
C PRO A 20 -20.48 -6.97 11.61
N LEU A 21 -20.02 -7.70 12.62
CA LEU A 21 -18.86 -7.30 13.45
C LEU A 21 -17.56 -7.40 12.64
N ASP A 22 -17.42 -8.39 11.78
CA ASP A 22 -16.23 -8.54 10.93
C ASP A 22 -16.12 -7.37 9.95
N TYR A 23 -17.26 -6.91 9.42
CA TYR A 23 -17.32 -5.69 8.62
C TYR A 23 -16.97 -4.44 9.40
N CYS A 24 -17.45 -4.32 10.63
CA CYS A 24 -17.12 -3.22 11.52
C CYS A 24 -15.62 -3.19 11.80
N ASN A 25 -15.05 -4.32 12.18
CA ASN A 25 -13.63 -4.43 12.53
C ASN A 25 -12.75 -4.13 11.32
N LEU A 26 -13.11 -4.66 10.14
CA LEU A 26 -12.39 -4.38 8.90
C LEU A 26 -12.46 -2.90 8.56
N TYR A 27 -13.67 -2.33 8.62
CA TYR A 27 -13.91 -0.92 8.36
C TYR A 27 -13.17 -0.01 9.34
N GLU A 28 -13.30 -0.27 10.65
CA GLU A 28 -12.64 0.55 11.68
C GLU A 28 -11.12 0.46 11.58
N LYS A 29 -10.59 -0.72 11.27
CA LYS A 29 -9.16 -0.90 11.10
C LYS A 29 -8.60 -0.16 9.89
N ARG A 30 -9.39 -0.04 8.81
CA ARG A 30 -8.88 0.44 7.52
C ARG A 30 -9.31 1.85 7.17
N PHE A 31 -10.51 2.27 7.53
CA PHE A 31 -11.11 3.51 7.03
C PHE A 31 -11.35 4.60 8.08
N LEU A 32 -11.16 4.33 9.36
CA LEU A 32 -11.22 5.42 10.35
C LEU A 32 -9.96 6.27 10.27
N PRO A 33 -10.09 7.60 10.26
CA PRO A 33 -8.94 8.48 10.24
C PRO A 33 -8.04 8.22 11.44
N LYS A 34 -6.75 8.13 11.19
CA LYS A 34 -5.74 8.10 12.26
C LYS A 34 -5.68 9.47 12.92
N ALA A 35 -5.32 9.49 14.20
CA ALA A 35 -5.20 10.74 14.97
C ALA A 35 -4.04 11.63 14.48
N GLU A 36 -3.03 11.04 13.84
CA GLU A 36 -1.85 11.72 13.32
C GLU A 36 -2.02 12.07 11.84
N LYS A 37 -1.60 13.28 11.46
CA LYS A 37 -1.64 13.73 10.06
C LYS A 37 -0.59 12.97 9.26
N ASN A 38 -0.99 12.33 8.15
CA ASN A 38 -0.07 11.76 7.19
C ASN A 38 0.68 12.88 6.45
N LEU A 39 1.99 12.96 6.63
CA LEU A 39 2.86 13.95 5.99
C LEU A 39 2.92 13.78 4.47
N ALA A 40 2.58 12.61 3.95
CA ALA A 40 2.60 12.31 2.52
C ALA A 40 1.36 12.83 1.77
N GLU A 41 0.23 13.14 2.44
CA GLU A 41 -1.04 13.56 1.79
C GLU A 41 -0.90 14.79 0.88
N GLU A 42 0.02 15.70 1.19
CA GLU A 42 0.29 16.89 0.37
C GLU A 42 1.53 16.71 -0.51
N GLY A 43 2.11 15.50 -0.51
CA GLY A 43 3.33 15.18 -1.21
C GLY A 43 3.14 14.97 -2.71
N THR A 44 4.24 15.08 -3.44
CA THR A 44 4.28 14.79 -4.88
C THR A 44 5.06 13.51 -5.13
N ILE A 45 4.48 12.59 -5.90
CA ILE A 45 5.14 11.34 -6.27
C ILE A 45 5.98 11.53 -7.53
N ILE A 46 7.23 11.09 -7.46
CA ILE A 46 8.19 11.04 -8.56
C ILE A 46 8.47 9.57 -8.86
N TRP A 47 7.97 9.08 -9.99
CA TRP A 47 8.15 7.70 -10.42
C TRP A 47 9.57 7.40 -10.88
N ILE A 48 10.13 6.27 -10.41
CA ILE A 48 11.32 5.63 -10.94
C ILE A 48 10.89 4.39 -11.74
N GLU A 49 9.98 3.58 -11.16
CA GLU A 49 9.30 2.47 -11.81
C GLU A 49 7.79 2.68 -11.73
N GLU A 50 7.20 3.13 -12.83
CA GLU A 50 5.78 3.46 -12.92
C GLU A 50 4.87 2.24 -12.73
N PRO A 51 3.64 2.42 -12.22
CA PRO A 51 2.61 1.38 -12.20
C PRO A 51 2.24 0.90 -13.62
N THR A 52 1.46 -0.17 -13.71
CA THR A 52 1.13 -0.82 -14.98
C THR A 52 -0.26 -0.43 -15.49
N GLY A 53 -0.32 0.08 -16.72
CA GLY A 53 -1.54 0.22 -17.53
C GLY A 53 -2.68 0.97 -16.85
N ASN A 54 -3.88 0.37 -16.85
CA ASN A 54 -5.09 1.00 -16.31
C ASN A 54 -5.05 1.23 -14.79
N TYR A 55 -4.17 0.53 -14.08
CA TYR A 55 -3.98 0.68 -12.63
C TYR A 55 -2.96 1.77 -12.26
N ALA A 56 -2.39 2.42 -13.29
CA ALA A 56 -1.63 3.66 -13.16
C ALA A 56 -2.51 4.91 -13.35
N ALA A 57 -3.68 4.74 -14.00
CA ALA A 57 -4.42 5.82 -14.64
C ALA A 57 -5.12 6.82 -13.71
N GLN A 58 -5.15 6.56 -12.41
CA GLN A 58 -5.68 7.51 -11.45
C GLN A 58 -4.58 8.24 -10.67
N GLY A 59 -3.36 8.13 -11.16
CA GLY A 59 -2.24 8.99 -10.79
C GLY A 59 -1.51 8.61 -9.51
N ALA A 60 -0.37 9.28 -9.40
CA ALA A 60 0.49 9.26 -8.23
C ALA A 60 -0.27 9.59 -6.93
N GLU A 61 -1.25 10.46 -7.01
CA GLU A 61 -2.05 10.94 -5.90
C GLU A 61 -2.75 9.82 -5.11
N ARG A 62 -3.09 8.70 -5.76
CA ARG A 62 -3.76 7.56 -5.11
C ARG A 62 -2.99 6.94 -3.95
N LEU A 63 -1.68 7.03 -3.97
CA LEU A 63 -0.84 6.47 -2.90
C LEU A 63 -0.76 7.37 -1.66
N THR A 64 -1.33 8.57 -1.73
CA THR A 64 -1.22 9.57 -0.66
C THR A 64 -2.49 10.42 -0.49
N ASP A 65 -3.63 9.95 -1.03
CA ASP A 65 -4.90 10.71 -1.03
C ASP A 65 -5.77 10.50 0.23
N GLY A 66 -5.31 9.66 1.17
CA GLY A 66 -6.04 9.32 2.39
C GLY A 66 -7.20 8.35 2.17
N LEU A 67 -7.37 7.81 0.95
CA LEU A 67 -8.44 6.88 0.60
C LEU A 67 -7.89 5.46 0.50
N TYR A 68 -8.42 4.56 1.31
CA TYR A 68 -7.96 3.19 1.37
C TYR A 68 -8.69 2.28 0.39
N GLY A 69 -7.94 1.44 -0.31
CA GLY A 69 -8.48 0.41 -1.20
C GLY A 69 -9.34 -0.62 -0.46
N GLY A 70 -10.43 -1.04 -1.11
CA GLY A 70 -11.32 -2.09 -0.62
C GLY A 70 -10.80 -3.50 -0.93
N THR A 71 -11.70 -4.47 -0.85
CA THR A 71 -11.41 -5.89 -1.15
C THR A 71 -11.33 -6.20 -2.65
N SER A 72 -11.61 -5.21 -3.50
CA SER A 72 -11.45 -5.30 -4.96
C SER A 72 -10.21 -4.55 -5.40
N PHE A 73 -9.33 -5.20 -6.16
CA PHE A 73 -8.14 -4.56 -6.73
C PHE A 73 -8.45 -3.42 -7.73
N THR A 74 -9.73 -3.27 -8.11
CA THR A 74 -10.19 -2.19 -9.00
C THR A 74 -10.54 -0.90 -8.27
N GLU A 75 -10.52 -0.91 -6.94
CA GLU A 75 -10.95 0.20 -6.08
C GLU A 75 -9.75 0.78 -5.32
N SER A 76 -9.34 1.99 -5.69
CA SER A 76 -8.29 2.77 -4.99
C SER A 76 -6.91 2.10 -4.84
N TRP A 77 -6.61 1.06 -5.63
CA TRP A 77 -5.33 0.38 -5.62
C TRP A 77 -4.46 0.79 -6.82
N VAL A 78 -3.18 0.91 -6.59
CA VAL A 78 -2.16 1.10 -7.63
C VAL A 78 -1.43 -0.23 -7.85
N GLY A 79 -1.32 -0.68 -9.12
CA GLY A 79 -0.87 -2.02 -9.46
C GLY A 79 0.38 -2.07 -10.34
N TRP A 80 1.24 -3.06 -10.08
CA TRP A 80 2.41 -3.40 -10.90
C TRP A 80 2.33 -4.84 -11.35
N GLU A 81 2.52 -5.07 -12.66
CA GLU A 81 2.50 -6.39 -13.28
C GLU A 81 3.90 -6.83 -13.71
N GLY A 82 4.37 -7.94 -13.18
CA GLY A 82 5.62 -8.57 -13.61
C GLY A 82 6.87 -7.74 -13.36
N LYS A 83 6.82 -6.80 -12.43
CA LYS A 83 7.93 -5.90 -12.07
C LYS A 83 7.83 -5.43 -10.63
N SER A 84 8.89 -4.85 -10.12
CA SER A 84 8.95 -4.17 -8.82
C SER A 84 8.48 -2.72 -8.94
N ALA A 85 8.28 -2.03 -7.82
CA ALA A 85 7.99 -0.60 -7.78
C ALA A 85 9.15 0.17 -7.16
N SER A 86 9.36 1.39 -7.63
CA SER A 86 10.27 2.36 -7.03
C SER A 86 9.77 3.77 -7.30
N PHE A 87 9.66 4.58 -6.28
CA PHE A 87 9.25 5.99 -6.41
C PHE A 87 9.72 6.81 -5.20
N ILE A 88 9.67 8.13 -5.36
CA ILE A 88 10.01 9.09 -4.33
C ILE A 88 8.77 9.93 -4.03
N ILE A 89 8.52 10.20 -2.76
CA ILE A 89 7.54 11.18 -2.28
C ILE A 89 8.31 12.42 -1.85
N ASP A 90 8.08 13.55 -2.51
CA ASP A 90 8.52 14.85 -2.05
C ASP A 90 7.45 15.42 -1.10
N LEU A 91 7.76 15.51 0.18
CA LEU A 91 6.87 16.06 1.20
C LEU A 91 6.69 17.59 1.10
N GLY A 92 7.37 18.23 0.14
CA GLY A 92 7.35 19.68 -0.07
C GLY A 92 8.19 20.48 0.93
N LYS A 93 8.46 19.94 2.09
CA LYS A 93 9.28 20.54 3.16
C LYS A 93 9.94 19.45 4.01
N GLU A 94 11.00 19.83 4.70
CA GLU A 94 11.63 18.96 5.70
C GLU A 94 10.67 18.73 6.88
N ALA A 95 10.59 17.50 7.34
CA ALA A 95 9.79 17.07 8.49
C ALA A 95 10.55 16.04 9.32
N ASP A 96 10.17 15.88 10.58
CA ASP A 96 10.65 14.79 11.42
C ASP A 96 9.81 13.55 11.13
N ILE A 97 10.44 12.47 10.66
CA ILE A 97 9.79 11.24 10.24
C ILE A 97 10.10 10.16 11.27
N HIS A 98 9.07 9.60 11.88
CA HIS A 98 9.16 8.55 12.90
C HIS A 98 8.66 7.20 12.40
N THR A 99 7.71 7.19 11.49
CA THR A 99 7.09 5.97 10.96
C THR A 99 6.82 6.12 9.47
N ILE A 100 7.11 5.06 8.71
CA ILE A 100 6.66 4.92 7.33
C ILE A 100 5.94 3.58 7.21
N GLU A 101 4.75 3.60 6.61
CA GLU A 101 3.96 2.38 6.42
C GLU A 101 3.23 2.39 5.07
N THR A 102 3.00 1.18 4.54
CA THR A 102 2.38 0.95 3.24
C THR A 102 1.50 -0.29 3.30
N ASP A 103 0.33 -0.24 2.70
CA ASP A 103 -0.62 -1.35 2.66
C ASP A 103 -0.59 -2.07 1.31
N PHE A 104 -0.81 -3.38 1.35
CA PHE A 104 -0.84 -4.28 0.19
C PHE A 104 -2.09 -5.15 0.20
N LEU A 105 -2.65 -5.39 -0.99
CA LEU A 105 -3.73 -6.35 -1.20
C LEU A 105 -3.16 -7.74 -1.49
N HIS A 106 -3.73 -8.75 -0.85
CA HIS A 106 -3.54 -10.15 -1.17
C HIS A 106 -4.82 -10.75 -1.74
N GLN A 107 -4.77 -11.22 -2.99
CA GLN A 107 -5.92 -11.83 -3.68
C GLN A 107 -5.44 -12.85 -4.72
N LEU A 108 -4.96 -14.00 -4.27
CA LEU A 108 -4.32 -15.02 -5.14
C LEU A 108 -5.19 -15.44 -6.32
N GLY A 109 -6.50 -15.56 -6.14
CA GLY A 109 -7.42 -15.93 -7.22
C GLY A 109 -7.41 -14.98 -8.42
N GLN A 110 -6.90 -13.78 -8.25
CA GLN A 110 -6.72 -12.74 -9.29
C GLN A 110 -5.23 -12.49 -9.59
N TRP A 111 -4.35 -13.40 -9.16
CA TRP A 111 -2.91 -13.33 -9.35
C TRP A 111 -2.24 -12.13 -8.65
N VAL A 112 -2.89 -11.63 -7.58
CA VAL A 112 -2.39 -10.54 -6.75
C VAL A 112 -1.67 -11.13 -5.54
N PHE A 113 -0.36 -10.92 -5.50
CA PHE A 113 0.54 -11.44 -4.48
C PHE A 113 0.99 -10.32 -3.55
N LEU A 114 1.35 -10.69 -2.33
CA LEU A 114 2.12 -9.79 -1.48
C LEU A 114 3.55 -9.65 -2.04
N PRO A 115 4.17 -8.46 -1.98
CA PRO A 115 5.57 -8.31 -2.33
C PRO A 115 6.45 -9.06 -1.33
N LYS A 116 7.70 -9.33 -1.70
CA LYS A 116 8.67 -10.01 -0.84
C LYS A 116 9.23 -9.08 0.23
N LYS A 117 9.44 -7.82 -0.15
CA LYS A 117 10.15 -6.85 0.66
C LYS A 117 9.76 -5.43 0.32
N VAL A 118 9.73 -4.58 1.32
CA VAL A 118 9.62 -3.13 1.16
C VAL A 118 10.78 -2.47 1.85
N SER A 119 11.45 -1.56 1.18
CA SER A 119 12.54 -0.76 1.74
C SER A 119 12.19 0.72 1.65
N TYR A 120 12.39 1.42 2.76
CA TYR A 120 12.20 2.86 2.85
C TYR A 120 13.56 3.53 3.04
N SER A 121 13.77 4.61 2.32
CA SER A 121 14.94 5.45 2.46
C SER A 121 14.53 6.92 2.51
N THR A 122 15.28 7.74 3.19
CA THR A 122 15.00 9.17 3.36
C THR A 122 16.16 10.03 2.89
N SER A 123 15.85 11.23 2.42
CA SER A 123 16.82 12.22 1.97
C SER A 123 16.35 13.64 2.28
N ALA A 124 17.29 14.53 2.56
CA ALA A 124 17.02 15.97 2.68
C ALA A 124 17.08 16.70 1.32
N ASP A 125 17.91 16.21 0.39
CA ASP A 125 18.31 16.90 -0.85
C ASP A 125 17.91 16.17 -2.15
N ASN A 126 17.26 15.00 -2.05
CA ASN A 126 16.93 14.11 -3.17
C ASN A 126 18.15 13.50 -3.90
N GLU A 127 19.34 13.63 -3.33
CA GLU A 127 20.58 13.09 -3.91
C GLU A 127 21.17 11.97 -3.04
N GLN A 128 21.31 12.24 -1.73
CA GLN A 128 21.88 11.30 -0.77
C GLN A 128 20.76 10.64 0.05
N TYR A 129 20.55 9.35 -0.18
CA TYR A 129 19.55 8.55 0.52
C TYR A 129 20.16 7.70 1.61
N THR A 130 19.52 7.71 2.79
CA THR A 130 19.85 6.84 3.92
C THR A 130 18.70 5.90 4.18
N THR A 131 19.00 4.62 4.42
CA THR A 131 17.98 3.62 4.74
C THR A 131 17.24 4.01 6.02
N PHE A 132 15.91 4.15 5.91
CA PHE A 132 15.01 4.33 7.04
C PHE A 132 14.66 2.99 7.66
N GLY A 133 14.26 2.02 6.85
CA GLY A 133 13.94 0.69 7.32
C GLY A 133 13.60 -0.26 6.17
N THR A 134 13.53 -1.55 6.52
CA THR A 134 13.19 -2.61 5.56
C THR A 134 12.27 -3.62 6.26
N THR A 135 11.19 -4.01 5.59
CA THR A 135 10.24 -5.01 6.06
C THR A 135 10.21 -6.17 5.05
N GLU A 136 10.58 -7.36 5.50
CA GLU A 136 10.36 -8.60 4.76
C GLU A 136 8.91 -9.05 4.96
N ILE A 137 8.25 -9.46 3.88
CA ILE A 137 6.86 -9.93 3.92
C ILE A 137 6.84 -11.42 3.63
N ALA A 138 6.28 -12.19 4.56
CA ALA A 138 6.18 -13.64 4.41
C ALA A 138 5.25 -14.00 3.25
N GLU A 139 5.62 -15.05 2.50
CA GLU A 139 4.76 -15.62 1.47
C GLU A 139 3.44 -16.12 2.10
N ASP A 140 2.31 -15.68 1.57
CA ASP A 140 0.98 -16.19 1.94
C ASP A 140 0.39 -16.95 0.75
N ARG A 141 0.02 -18.22 0.97
CA ARG A 141 -0.60 -19.09 -0.04
C ARG A 141 -2.09 -19.30 0.18
N SER A 142 -2.68 -18.58 1.14
CA SER A 142 -4.13 -18.66 1.36
C SER A 142 -4.89 -18.04 0.20
N ILE A 143 -6.10 -18.53 -0.03
CA ILE A 143 -7.01 -18.00 -1.07
C ILE A 143 -7.88 -16.84 -0.54
N GLU A 144 -7.78 -16.54 0.75
CA GLU A 144 -8.54 -15.46 1.37
C GLU A 144 -8.03 -14.10 0.90
N VAL A 145 -8.96 -13.18 0.66
CA VAL A 145 -8.61 -11.79 0.41
C VAL A 145 -8.18 -11.15 1.73
N LYS A 146 -6.98 -10.58 1.74
CA LYS A 146 -6.38 -9.99 2.94
C LYS A 146 -5.68 -8.67 2.62
N PHE A 147 -5.47 -7.91 3.66
CA PHE A 147 -4.57 -6.74 3.63
C PHE A 147 -3.33 -7.05 4.45
N SER A 148 -2.17 -6.64 3.95
CA SER A 148 -0.90 -6.72 4.65
C SER A 148 -0.29 -5.32 4.73
N GLN A 149 0.36 -5.03 5.84
CA GLN A 149 1.04 -3.75 6.05
C GLN A 149 2.54 -3.98 6.22
N ALA A 150 3.34 -3.24 5.45
CA ALA A 150 4.75 -3.05 5.74
C ALA A 150 4.90 -1.78 6.57
N ARG A 151 5.65 -1.85 7.67
CA ARG A 151 5.89 -0.73 8.57
C ARG A 151 7.34 -0.71 9.05
N SER A 152 7.91 0.47 9.10
CA SER A 152 9.21 0.73 9.70
C SER A 152 9.12 1.93 10.65
N ASP A 153 9.76 1.83 11.79
CA ASP A 153 9.73 2.83 12.86
C ASP A 153 11.15 3.30 13.22
N LYS A 154 11.26 4.59 13.50
CA LYS A 154 12.45 5.27 14.04
C LYS A 154 12.01 6.18 15.18
N PRO A 155 11.99 5.70 16.43
CA PRO A 155 11.48 6.48 17.57
C PRO A 155 12.18 7.82 17.77
N GLU A 156 13.47 7.91 17.45
CA GLU A 156 14.26 9.15 17.51
C GLU A 156 13.91 10.16 16.40
N GLY A 157 13.16 9.72 15.39
CA GLY A 157 12.87 10.51 14.20
C GLY A 157 14.08 10.73 13.28
N ILE A 158 13.80 11.01 12.02
CA ILE A 158 14.80 11.43 11.04
C ILE A 158 14.27 12.66 10.31
N LYS A 159 15.04 13.72 10.25
CA LYS A 159 14.70 14.91 9.44
C LYS A 159 14.97 14.63 7.98
N ALA A 160 13.89 14.69 7.18
CA ALA A 160 13.99 14.52 5.73
C ALA A 160 12.85 15.23 5.02
N ARG A 161 13.02 15.50 3.73
CA ARG A 161 12.00 16.01 2.83
C ARG A 161 11.53 14.94 1.85
N TYR A 162 12.41 14.01 1.48
CA TYR A 162 12.14 13.00 0.46
C TYR A 162 12.08 11.62 1.10
N VAL A 163 11.05 10.86 0.75
CA VAL A 163 10.88 9.46 1.14
C VAL A 163 10.90 8.63 -0.12
N LYS A 164 11.88 7.73 -0.25
CA LYS A 164 11.93 6.76 -1.33
C LYS A 164 11.35 5.44 -0.86
N VAL A 165 10.48 4.86 -1.67
CA VAL A 165 9.85 3.56 -1.45
C VAL A 165 10.28 2.61 -2.57
N ASP A 166 10.94 1.52 -2.20
CA ASP A 166 11.34 0.43 -3.08
C ASP A 166 10.60 -0.84 -2.68
N VAL A 167 9.83 -1.44 -3.60
CA VAL A 167 9.03 -2.64 -3.37
C VAL A 167 9.51 -3.77 -4.27
N ASP A 168 9.99 -4.86 -3.68
CA ASP A 168 10.41 -6.06 -4.42
C ASP A 168 9.21 -6.99 -4.62
N GLY A 169 8.58 -6.89 -5.79
CA GLY A 169 7.41 -7.68 -6.16
C GLY A 169 7.72 -9.13 -6.50
N ILE A 170 6.67 -9.98 -6.50
CA ILE A 170 6.71 -11.29 -7.14
C ILE A 170 6.41 -11.07 -8.63
N ASN A 171 7.45 -11.08 -9.46
CA ASN A 171 7.30 -10.70 -10.87
C ASN A 171 6.64 -11.81 -11.71
N ILE A 172 6.83 -13.07 -11.34
CA ILE A 172 6.30 -14.24 -12.04
C ILE A 172 5.57 -15.13 -11.04
N CYS A 173 4.40 -15.61 -11.41
CA CYS A 173 3.62 -16.55 -10.60
C CYS A 173 4.47 -17.79 -10.27
N PRO A 174 4.61 -18.14 -8.98
CA PRO A 174 5.48 -19.21 -8.53
C PRO A 174 4.97 -20.59 -8.94
N PRO A 175 5.84 -21.65 -8.89
CA PRO A 175 5.51 -23.00 -9.36
C PRO A 175 4.29 -23.66 -8.69
N TRP A 176 3.94 -23.27 -7.47
CA TRP A 176 2.79 -23.80 -6.74
C TRP A 176 1.46 -23.13 -7.13
N HIS A 177 1.51 -22.02 -7.88
CA HIS A 177 0.31 -21.27 -8.25
C HIS A 177 -0.24 -21.76 -9.60
N PRO A 178 -1.59 -21.85 -9.80
CA PRO A 178 -2.19 -22.26 -11.08
C PRO A 178 -1.74 -21.46 -12.30
N GLY A 179 -1.40 -20.18 -12.10
CA GLY A 179 -0.90 -19.28 -13.13
C GLY A 179 0.62 -19.33 -13.34
N VAL A 180 1.31 -20.40 -12.92
CA VAL A 180 2.78 -20.54 -12.98
C VAL A 180 3.38 -20.06 -14.31
N GLY A 181 4.44 -19.27 -14.24
CA GLY A 181 5.17 -18.74 -15.40
C GLY A 181 4.57 -17.49 -16.03
N ASN A 182 3.34 -17.12 -15.69
CA ASN A 182 2.76 -15.84 -16.10
C ASN A 182 3.21 -14.71 -15.18
N LYS A 183 3.02 -13.47 -15.62
CA LYS A 183 3.29 -12.29 -14.81
C LYS A 183 2.37 -12.25 -13.60
N ALA A 184 2.94 -11.96 -12.45
CA ALA A 184 2.22 -11.74 -11.21
C ALA A 184 1.95 -10.24 -11.00
N TRP A 185 0.90 -9.93 -10.28
CA TRP A 185 0.58 -8.59 -9.83
C TRP A 185 0.90 -8.42 -8.36
N PHE A 186 1.24 -7.21 -7.96
CA PHE A 186 1.00 -6.72 -6.62
C PHE A 186 0.28 -5.37 -6.68
N PHE A 187 -0.51 -5.11 -5.65
CA PHE A 187 -1.25 -3.87 -5.51
C PHE A 187 -0.90 -3.22 -4.18
N MET A 188 -0.65 -1.94 -4.24
CA MET A 188 -0.29 -1.08 -3.12
C MET A 188 -1.28 0.06 -3.01
N ASP A 189 -1.51 0.49 -1.78
CA ASP A 189 -2.35 1.61 -1.42
C ASP A 189 -1.67 2.38 -0.29
N GLU A 190 -2.13 3.57 0.00
CA GLU A 190 -1.69 4.49 1.03
C GLU A 190 -0.28 4.31 1.59
N VAL A 191 0.61 5.16 1.16
CA VAL A 191 1.86 5.40 1.85
C VAL A 191 1.64 6.45 2.92
N ARG A 192 1.91 6.09 4.15
CA ARG A 192 1.74 6.98 5.30
C ARG A 192 3.09 7.27 5.93
N VAL A 193 3.30 8.54 6.20
CA VAL A 193 4.53 9.06 6.80
C VAL A 193 4.13 9.88 8.04
N PHE A 194 4.67 9.52 9.21
CA PHE A 194 4.39 10.16 10.49
C PHE A 194 5.66 10.57 11.21
#